data_cb54d8b87b292794e57f31e1e83a55df
#
_entry.id   cb54d8b87b292794e57f31e1e83a55df
#
_cell.length_a   1.000
_cell.length_b   1.000
_cell.length_c   1.000
_cell.angle_alpha   90.00
_cell.angle_beta   90.00
_cell.angle_gamma   90.00
#
_symmetry.space_group_name_H-M   'P 1'
#
loop_
_entity.id
_entity.type
_entity.pdbx_description
1 polymer ?
#
loop_
_entity_poly.entity_id
_entity_poly.type
_entity_poly.pdbx_seq_one_letter_code
_entity_poly.pdbx_strand_id
1 'polypeptide(L)'
;EGAESHQYQLWTNAEYPTAWSNDVSEASTNKGEVLFEIVNLTTDSPGKESLGYLYSPNGYYDGCVTKSFYNFLKKDNDDVRLKIINVATKAQGYSSSVYGRGYVNKYQPQQGEGVEDANIPLIRLSEAYLNAAEAAAKLTAAGSDHNAEAVHYLGAIVSRANPAKSVDASSTVTVDQV
;
A
#
# COMPACT_ATOMS: atom_id res chain seq x y z
N GLU A 1 13.04 8.29 25.49
CA GLU A 1 11.96 8.26 24.48
C GLU A 1 11.86 9.66 23.91
N GLY A 2 12.59 9.91 22.85
CA GLY A 2 12.75 11.23 22.28
C GLY A 2 11.73 11.53 21.18
N ALA A 3 11.73 12.76 20.67
CA ALA A 3 10.87 13.25 19.59
C ALA A 3 10.91 12.41 18.30
N GLU A 4 11.85 11.46 18.19
CA GLU A 4 12.00 10.53 17.07
C GLU A 4 10.95 9.41 17.06
N SER A 5 10.26 9.14 18.17
CA SER A 5 9.24 8.08 18.28
C SER A 5 7.99 8.34 17.43
N HIS A 6 7.84 9.55 16.88
CA HIS A 6 6.71 9.95 16.06
C HIS A 6 7.06 10.15 14.57
N GLN A 7 8.25 9.75 14.15
CA GLN A 7 8.72 9.98 12.78
C GLN A 7 7.95 9.16 11.75
N TYR A 8 7.43 7.98 12.13
CA TYR A 8 6.68 7.09 11.25
C TYR A 8 5.28 6.84 11.80
N GLN A 9 4.29 6.91 10.93
CA GLN A 9 2.90 6.60 11.26
C GLN A 9 2.18 6.06 10.03
N LEU A 10 1.17 5.24 10.26
CA LEU A 10 0.35 4.72 9.16
C LEU A 10 -0.29 5.88 8.40
N TRP A 11 -0.28 5.79 7.09
CA TRP A 11 -1.11 6.68 6.27
C TRP A 11 -2.57 6.52 6.67
N THR A 12 -3.27 7.62 6.72
CA THR A 12 -4.72 7.62 6.92
C THR A 12 -5.44 7.07 5.69
N ASN A 13 -6.73 6.73 5.83
CA ASN A 13 -7.57 6.36 4.69
C ASN A 13 -7.58 7.44 3.59
N ALA A 14 -7.58 8.72 3.97
CA ALA A 14 -7.58 9.84 3.03
C ALA A 14 -6.24 10.01 2.29
N GLU A 15 -5.12 9.78 2.95
CA GLU A 15 -3.77 9.91 2.37
C GLU A 15 -3.41 8.72 1.48
N TYR A 16 -3.87 7.52 1.82
CA TYR A 16 -3.46 6.26 1.19
C TYR A 16 -3.49 6.28 -0.35
N PRO A 17 -4.50 6.85 -1.05
CA PRO A 17 -4.54 6.83 -2.52
C PRO A 17 -3.43 7.63 -3.20
N THR A 18 -2.90 8.66 -2.54
CA THR A 18 -1.91 9.58 -3.11
C THR A 18 -0.51 9.43 -2.53
N ALA A 19 -0.38 8.69 -1.42
CA ALA A 19 0.87 8.53 -0.69
C ALA A 19 1.94 7.68 -1.42
N TRP A 20 1.63 7.18 -2.60
CA TRP A 20 2.51 6.31 -3.39
C TRP A 20 3.37 7.07 -4.41
N SER A 21 3.34 8.40 -4.38
CA SER A 21 4.14 9.27 -5.24
C SER A 21 5.43 9.69 -4.56
N ASN A 22 6.51 9.83 -5.33
CA ASN A 22 7.77 10.40 -4.86
C ASN A 22 7.58 11.81 -4.29
N ASP A 23 6.67 12.62 -4.87
CA ASP A 23 6.35 13.96 -4.37
C ASP A 23 5.93 13.97 -2.89
N VAL A 24 5.24 12.92 -2.44
CA VAL A 24 4.79 12.81 -1.06
C VAL A 24 5.91 12.36 -0.14
N SER A 25 6.75 11.42 -0.59
CA SER A 25 7.87 10.91 0.21
C SER A 25 8.96 11.95 0.46
N GLU A 26 9.19 12.85 -0.51
CA GLU A 26 10.23 13.88 -0.42
C GLU A 26 9.77 15.16 0.27
N ALA A 27 8.53 15.56 0.06
CA ALA A 27 7.98 16.82 0.61
C ALA A 27 7.63 16.74 2.10
N SER A 28 7.48 15.55 2.66
CA SER A 28 7.00 15.36 4.03
C SER A 28 8.16 15.29 5.03
N THR A 29 8.14 16.17 6.04
CA THR A 29 8.91 15.98 7.26
C THR A 29 8.46 14.76 8.06
N ASN A 30 7.27 14.25 7.76
CA ASN A 30 6.72 13.01 8.23
C ASN A 30 6.85 11.98 7.09
N LYS A 31 7.78 11.05 7.23
CA LYS A 31 8.02 9.94 6.27
C LYS A 31 6.80 9.03 6.05
N GLY A 32 5.68 9.30 6.73
CA GLY A 32 4.51 8.45 6.67
C GLY A 32 4.83 7.04 7.14
N GLU A 33 4.34 6.04 6.41
CA GLU A 33 4.56 4.64 6.79
C GLU A 33 5.73 3.95 6.09
N VAL A 34 6.46 4.63 5.19
CA VAL A 34 7.61 4.03 4.48
C VAL A 34 8.84 4.05 5.37
N LEU A 35 9.28 2.87 5.82
CA LEU A 35 10.46 2.72 6.68
C LEU A 35 11.75 2.61 5.85
N PHE A 36 11.65 1.98 4.68
CA PHE A 36 12.77 1.83 3.76
C PHE A 36 12.29 1.78 2.31
N GLU A 37 12.91 2.59 1.46
CA GLU A 37 12.65 2.61 0.02
C GLU A 37 13.97 2.70 -0.78
N ILE A 38 13.92 2.22 -2.01
CA ILE A 38 14.96 2.49 -3.00
C ILE A 38 14.53 3.76 -3.73
N VAL A 39 15.37 4.78 -3.65
CA VAL A 39 15.15 6.05 -4.35
C VAL A 39 15.72 5.92 -5.76
N ASN A 40 14.89 6.17 -6.75
CA ASN A 40 15.29 6.29 -8.15
C ASN A 40 15.34 7.77 -8.54
N LEU A 41 16.39 8.17 -9.22
CA LEU A 41 16.59 9.54 -9.67
C LEU A 41 16.75 9.53 -11.18
N THR A 42 16.35 10.61 -11.85
CA THR A 42 16.55 10.79 -13.31
C THR A 42 18.02 10.66 -13.71
N THR A 43 18.94 11.02 -12.79
CA THR A 43 20.40 10.91 -13.00
C THR A 43 20.96 9.52 -12.71
N ASP A 44 20.20 8.66 -12.04
CA ASP A 44 20.54 7.29 -11.68
C ASP A 44 19.30 6.40 -11.82
N SER A 45 18.71 6.43 -13.01
CA SER A 45 17.47 5.74 -13.33
C SER A 45 17.74 4.29 -13.71
N PRO A 46 16.97 3.31 -13.17
CA PRO A 46 17.03 1.93 -13.64
C PRO A 46 16.42 1.78 -15.05
N GLY A 47 15.85 2.84 -15.61
CA GLY A 47 15.24 2.85 -16.93
C GLY A 47 14.10 1.84 -17.04
N LYS A 48 14.06 1.12 -18.15
CA LYS A 48 12.95 0.19 -18.46
C LYS A 48 12.92 -1.08 -17.58
N GLU A 49 13.94 -1.29 -16.76
CA GLU A 49 14.00 -2.39 -15.77
C GLU A 49 13.31 -2.04 -14.45
N SER A 50 12.83 -0.79 -14.30
CA SER A 50 12.15 -0.34 -13.09
C SER A 50 10.78 -0.98 -12.91
N LEU A 51 10.34 -1.12 -11.66
CA LEU A 51 8.98 -1.59 -11.36
C LEU A 51 7.91 -0.62 -11.90
N GLY A 52 8.18 0.69 -11.85
CA GLY A 52 7.30 1.70 -12.44
C GLY A 52 7.06 1.44 -13.93
N TYR A 53 8.12 1.14 -14.68
CA TYR A 53 8.02 0.85 -16.11
C TYR A 53 7.33 -0.49 -16.40
N LEU A 54 7.58 -1.53 -15.59
CA LEU A 54 6.98 -2.86 -15.75
C LEU A 54 5.46 -2.85 -15.50
N TYR A 55 4.99 -2.05 -14.53
CA TYR A 55 3.58 -2.06 -14.12
C TYR A 55 2.74 -0.91 -14.66
N SER A 56 3.37 0.13 -15.21
CA SER A 56 2.66 1.29 -15.75
C SER A 56 2.15 1.04 -17.17
N PRO A 57 0.94 1.53 -17.52
CA PRO A 57 0.48 1.58 -18.91
C PRO A 57 1.34 2.47 -19.82
N ASN A 58 2.18 3.34 -19.25
CA ASN A 58 3.19 4.13 -19.97
C ASN A 58 4.50 3.39 -20.20
N GLY A 59 4.65 2.19 -19.63
CA GLY A 59 5.79 1.30 -19.80
C GLY A 59 5.41 0.01 -20.54
N TYR A 60 5.96 -1.12 -20.10
CA TYR A 60 5.68 -2.44 -20.68
C TYR A 60 4.28 -2.97 -20.34
N TYR A 61 3.78 -2.61 -19.16
CA TYR A 61 2.49 -3.08 -18.66
C TYR A 61 2.38 -4.62 -18.59
N ASP A 62 3.46 -5.27 -18.19
CA ASP A 62 3.55 -6.74 -18.08
C ASP A 62 2.75 -7.27 -16.90
N GLY A 63 2.59 -6.48 -15.84
CA GLY A 63 1.80 -6.82 -14.66
C GLY A 63 0.47 -6.09 -14.61
N CYS A 64 -0.63 -6.85 -14.59
CA CYS A 64 -1.99 -6.31 -14.48
C CYS A 64 -2.70 -6.83 -13.24
N VAL A 65 -3.61 -6.06 -12.70
CA VAL A 65 -4.50 -6.51 -11.63
C VAL A 65 -5.42 -7.60 -12.17
N THR A 66 -5.42 -8.76 -11.51
CA THR A 66 -6.32 -9.84 -11.91
C THR A 66 -7.78 -9.51 -11.57
N LYS A 67 -8.69 -9.96 -12.41
CA LYS A 67 -10.14 -9.77 -12.21
C LYS A 67 -10.60 -10.40 -10.88
N SER A 68 -10.04 -11.53 -10.49
CA SER A 68 -10.36 -12.21 -9.23
C SER A 68 -9.98 -11.36 -8.01
N PHE A 69 -8.77 -10.78 -8.01
CA PHE A 69 -8.31 -9.91 -6.93
C PHE A 69 -9.14 -8.61 -6.86
N TYR A 70 -9.41 -7.99 -8.01
CA TYR A 70 -10.26 -6.80 -8.05
C TYR A 70 -11.66 -7.08 -7.51
N ASN A 71 -12.28 -8.21 -7.94
CA ASN A 71 -13.59 -8.61 -7.43
C ASN A 71 -13.57 -8.99 -5.95
N PHE A 72 -12.44 -9.51 -5.45
CA PHE A 72 -12.28 -9.77 -4.02
C PHE A 72 -12.29 -8.46 -3.22
N LEU A 73 -11.54 -7.45 -3.64
CA LEU A 73 -11.56 -6.13 -3.00
C LEU A 73 -12.94 -5.47 -3.09
N LYS A 74 -13.63 -5.60 -4.23
CA LYS A 74 -14.98 -5.06 -4.43
C LYS A 74 -16.07 -5.68 -3.57
N LYS A 75 -15.80 -6.70 -2.80
CA LYS A 75 -16.73 -7.16 -1.74
C LYS A 75 -16.93 -6.08 -0.67
N ASP A 76 -15.97 -5.19 -0.53
CA ASP A 76 -16.05 -3.97 0.24
C ASP A 76 -15.80 -2.77 -0.69
N ASN A 77 -16.87 -2.11 -1.14
CA ASN A 77 -16.75 -1.00 -2.08
C ASN A 77 -16.08 0.25 -1.47
N ASP A 78 -16.01 0.32 -0.14
CA ASP A 78 -15.39 1.43 0.59
C ASP A 78 -13.92 1.15 0.94
N ASP A 79 -13.38 -0.01 0.54
CA ASP A 79 -11.98 -0.33 0.74
C ASP A 79 -11.08 0.65 -0.05
N VAL A 80 -10.26 1.40 0.67
CA VAL A 80 -9.40 2.43 0.09
C VAL A 80 -8.42 1.89 -0.96
N ARG A 81 -8.08 0.60 -0.89
CA ARG A 81 -7.19 -0.04 -1.86
C ARG A 81 -7.76 -0.07 -3.28
N LEU A 82 -9.09 0.03 -3.42
CA LEU A 82 -9.73 0.18 -4.73
C LEU A 82 -9.34 1.49 -5.42
N LYS A 83 -9.03 2.54 -4.66
CA LYS A 83 -8.69 3.87 -5.20
C LYS A 83 -7.31 3.91 -5.86
N ILE A 84 -6.44 2.94 -5.58
CA ILE A 84 -5.14 2.83 -6.25
C ILE A 84 -5.16 1.84 -7.42
N ILE A 85 -6.31 1.27 -7.75
CA ILE A 85 -6.48 0.40 -8.92
C ILE A 85 -7.21 1.21 -9.99
N ASN A 86 -6.50 1.53 -11.06
CA ASN A 86 -7.02 2.26 -12.19
C ASN A 86 -7.22 1.33 -13.39
N VAL A 87 -8.02 1.76 -14.35
CA VAL A 87 -8.24 1.05 -15.61
C VAL A 87 -7.73 1.91 -16.75
N ALA A 88 -6.86 1.37 -17.59
CA ALA A 88 -6.32 2.09 -18.73
C ALA A 88 -7.43 2.39 -19.76
N THR A 89 -7.56 3.65 -20.14
CA THR A 89 -8.60 4.14 -21.07
C THR A 89 -8.03 5.05 -22.14
N LYS A 90 -8.80 5.25 -23.21
CA LYS A 90 -8.48 6.21 -24.27
C LYS A 90 -8.37 7.64 -23.75
N ALA A 91 -9.23 8.01 -22.80
CA ALA A 91 -9.26 9.37 -22.23
C ALA A 91 -7.95 9.74 -21.52
N GLN A 92 -7.19 8.73 -21.04
CA GLN A 92 -5.89 8.91 -20.42
C GLN A 92 -4.72 8.89 -21.43
N GLY A 93 -5.00 8.80 -22.73
CA GLY A 93 -3.99 8.82 -23.78
C GLY A 93 -3.27 7.48 -24.01
N TYR A 94 -3.69 6.40 -23.37
CA TYR A 94 -3.05 5.08 -23.53
C TYR A 94 -3.32 4.43 -24.89
N SER A 95 -2.50 3.45 -25.25
CA SER A 95 -2.69 2.63 -26.45
C SER A 95 -3.92 1.73 -26.32
N SER A 96 -4.62 1.47 -27.43
CA SER A 96 -5.77 0.56 -27.47
C SER A 96 -5.45 -0.87 -27.03
N SER A 97 -4.19 -1.29 -27.12
CA SER A 97 -3.74 -2.63 -26.70
C SER A 97 -3.84 -2.85 -25.18
N VAL A 98 -3.90 -1.78 -24.38
CA VAL A 98 -3.97 -1.83 -22.92
C VAL A 98 -5.34 -1.46 -22.35
N TYR A 99 -6.31 -1.07 -23.18
CA TYR A 99 -7.63 -0.69 -22.69
C TYR A 99 -8.32 -1.80 -21.90
N GLY A 100 -8.98 -1.40 -20.82
CA GLY A 100 -9.72 -2.29 -19.95
C GLY A 100 -8.87 -3.11 -18.98
N ARG A 101 -7.54 -2.99 -19.04
CA ARG A 101 -6.65 -3.65 -18.07
C ARG A 101 -6.53 -2.80 -16.81
N GLY A 102 -6.59 -3.45 -15.65
CA GLY A 102 -6.37 -2.81 -14.36
C GLY A 102 -4.87 -2.70 -14.04
N TYR A 103 -4.44 -1.56 -13.53
CA TYR A 103 -3.09 -1.35 -13.04
C TYR A 103 -3.09 -0.75 -11.63
N VAL A 104 -2.02 -1.03 -10.89
CA VAL A 104 -1.82 -0.51 -9.53
C VAL A 104 -1.01 0.76 -9.59
N ASN A 105 -1.55 1.83 -9.01
CA ASN A 105 -0.94 3.15 -8.99
C ASN A 105 -0.01 3.34 -7.78
N LYS A 106 0.93 2.39 -7.58
CA LYS A 106 1.88 2.38 -6.45
C LYS A 106 3.27 2.90 -6.78
N TYR A 107 3.60 2.96 -8.06
CA TYR A 107 4.93 3.38 -8.50
C TYR A 107 4.76 4.63 -9.34
N GLN A 108 4.69 5.77 -8.64
CA GLN A 108 4.49 7.06 -9.27
C GLN A 108 5.73 7.92 -9.09
N PRO A 109 6.33 8.38 -10.20
CA PRO A 109 7.47 9.27 -10.15
C PRO A 109 7.05 10.64 -9.59
N GLN A 110 8.04 11.48 -9.37
CA GLN A 110 7.82 12.90 -9.15
C GLN A 110 7.16 13.55 -10.37
N GLN A 111 6.42 14.62 -10.15
CA GLN A 111 5.76 15.33 -11.25
C GLN A 111 6.79 15.82 -12.30
N GLY A 112 6.63 15.36 -13.52
CA GLY A 112 7.51 15.72 -14.64
C GLY A 112 8.61 14.69 -14.94
N GLU A 113 8.74 13.64 -14.12
CA GLU A 113 9.67 12.54 -14.35
C GLU A 113 9.00 11.36 -15.07
N GLY A 114 9.79 10.43 -15.57
CA GLY A 114 9.31 9.20 -16.18
C GLY A 114 8.88 8.15 -15.15
N VAL A 115 8.02 7.23 -15.56
CA VAL A 115 7.58 6.12 -14.67
C VAL A 115 8.71 5.22 -14.21
N GLU A 116 9.83 5.23 -14.91
CA GLU A 116 11.07 4.54 -14.57
C GLU A 116 11.75 5.08 -13.33
N ASP A 117 11.49 6.34 -12.97
CA ASP A 117 12.12 7.03 -11.83
C ASP A 117 11.29 6.93 -10.53
N ALA A 118 10.21 6.15 -10.56
CA ALA A 118 9.39 5.92 -9.38
C ALA A 118 10.17 5.17 -8.28
N ASN A 119 10.11 5.66 -7.05
CA ASN A 119 10.70 5.01 -5.89
C ASN A 119 10.04 3.66 -5.60
N ILE A 120 10.78 2.77 -4.96
CA ILE A 120 10.31 1.43 -4.62
C ILE A 120 10.24 1.27 -3.10
N PRO A 121 9.07 1.43 -2.48
CA PRO A 121 8.88 1.14 -1.06
C PRO A 121 9.08 -0.35 -0.79
N LEU A 122 10.11 -0.70 -0.02
CA LEU A 122 10.44 -2.09 0.33
C LEU A 122 9.86 -2.51 1.68
N ILE A 123 9.98 -1.64 2.69
CA ILE A 123 9.50 -1.93 4.04
C ILE A 123 8.57 -0.81 4.48
N ARG A 124 7.38 -1.18 4.94
CA ARG A 124 6.39 -0.23 5.43
C ARG A 124 5.92 -0.58 6.84
N LEU A 125 5.53 0.44 7.58
CA LEU A 125 5.02 0.29 8.95
C LEU A 125 3.79 -0.62 9.01
N SER A 126 2.95 -0.64 7.96
CA SER A 126 1.80 -1.56 7.87
C SER A 126 2.20 -3.03 7.91
N GLU A 127 3.35 -3.40 7.36
CA GLU A 127 3.88 -4.75 7.46
C GLU A 127 4.29 -5.08 8.91
N ALA A 128 4.96 -4.13 9.60
CA ALA A 128 5.31 -4.30 11.00
C ALA A 128 4.06 -4.49 11.88
N TYR A 129 2.97 -3.74 11.59
CA TYR A 129 1.68 -3.91 12.28
C TYR A 129 1.08 -5.29 12.04
N LEU A 130 1.07 -5.78 10.80
CA LEU A 130 0.55 -7.12 10.49
C LEU A 130 1.41 -8.22 11.15
N ASN A 131 2.74 -8.08 11.12
CA ASN A 131 3.63 -9.02 11.80
C ASN A 131 3.40 -9.04 13.32
N ALA A 132 3.17 -7.87 13.94
CA ALA A 132 2.83 -7.78 15.35
C ALA A 132 1.46 -8.41 15.66
N ALA A 133 0.45 -8.17 14.81
CA ALA A 133 -0.87 -8.78 14.93
C ALA A 133 -0.79 -10.31 14.82
N GLU A 134 -0.05 -10.83 13.86
CA GLU A 134 0.15 -12.27 13.67
C GLU A 134 0.87 -12.90 14.88
N ALA A 135 1.93 -12.26 15.36
CA ALA A 135 2.66 -12.74 16.53
C ALA A 135 1.76 -12.79 17.78
N ALA A 136 0.98 -11.72 18.01
CA ALA A 136 0.03 -11.66 19.12
C ALA A 136 -1.09 -12.72 18.99
N ALA A 137 -1.63 -12.94 17.78
CA ALA A 137 -2.61 -14.00 17.54
C ALA A 137 -2.05 -15.39 17.80
N LYS A 138 -0.80 -15.66 17.39
CA LYS A 138 -0.11 -16.93 17.65
C LYS A 138 0.13 -17.16 19.16
N LEU A 139 0.53 -16.13 19.89
CA LEU A 139 0.72 -16.20 21.33
C LEU A 139 -0.61 -16.45 22.05
N THR A 140 -1.69 -15.80 21.62
CA THR A 140 -3.04 -16.04 22.16
C THR A 140 -3.48 -17.48 21.90
N ALA A 141 -3.28 -18.00 20.69
CA ALA A 141 -3.58 -19.40 20.37
C ALA A 141 -2.75 -20.40 21.20
N ALA A 142 -1.55 -20.01 21.65
CA ALA A 142 -0.70 -20.80 22.54
C ALA A 142 -1.08 -20.66 24.03
N GLY A 143 -2.13 -19.93 24.36
CA GLY A 143 -2.65 -19.78 25.73
C GLY A 143 -2.13 -18.56 26.50
N SER A 144 -1.45 -17.63 25.83
CA SER A 144 -1.01 -16.37 26.41
C SER A 144 -2.05 -15.27 26.13
N ASP A 145 -2.16 -14.27 27.03
CA ASP A 145 -3.16 -13.19 26.87
C ASP A 145 -2.56 -12.03 26.05
N HIS A 146 -2.63 -12.14 24.72
CA HIS A 146 -2.18 -11.12 23.77
C HIS A 146 -3.26 -10.71 22.75
N ASN A 147 -4.52 -11.11 22.98
CA ASN A 147 -5.60 -10.79 22.03
C ASN A 147 -5.82 -9.28 21.86
N ALA A 148 -5.69 -8.51 22.92
CA ALA A 148 -5.84 -7.05 22.85
C ALA A 148 -4.80 -6.40 21.90
N GLU A 149 -3.57 -6.91 21.90
CA GLU A 149 -2.51 -6.46 20.99
C GLU A 149 -2.83 -6.85 19.54
N ALA A 150 -3.31 -8.10 19.31
CA ALA A 150 -3.73 -8.55 17.99
C ALA A 150 -4.86 -7.66 17.42
N VAL A 151 -5.88 -7.36 18.25
CA VAL A 151 -6.99 -6.46 17.91
C VAL A 151 -6.47 -5.06 17.59
N HIS A 152 -5.55 -4.52 18.39
CA HIS A 152 -4.98 -3.20 18.20
C HIS A 152 -4.26 -3.08 16.85
N TYR A 153 -3.32 -3.96 16.57
CA TYR A 153 -2.50 -3.88 15.36
C TYR A 153 -3.30 -4.19 14.10
N LEU A 154 -4.11 -5.27 14.10
CA LEU A 154 -4.97 -5.60 12.97
C LEU A 154 -6.04 -4.53 12.76
N GLY A 155 -6.64 -4.04 13.84
CA GLY A 155 -7.67 -2.99 13.81
C GLY A 155 -7.21 -1.71 13.16
N ALA A 156 -5.97 -1.29 13.38
CA ALA A 156 -5.38 -0.12 12.73
C ALA A 156 -5.34 -0.27 11.21
N ILE A 157 -5.01 -1.45 10.70
CA ILE A 157 -4.98 -1.73 9.25
C ILE A 157 -6.39 -1.82 8.66
N VAL A 158 -7.30 -2.50 9.36
CA VAL A 158 -8.71 -2.66 8.94
C VAL A 158 -9.40 -1.30 8.87
N SER A 159 -9.30 -0.48 9.92
CA SER A 159 -9.93 0.84 9.96
C SER A 159 -9.32 1.82 8.96
N ARG A 160 -8.02 1.70 8.64
CA ARG A 160 -7.42 2.45 7.54
C ARG A 160 -8.01 2.03 6.20
N ALA A 161 -8.17 0.73 5.96
CA ALA A 161 -8.74 0.23 4.71
C ALA A 161 -10.20 0.70 4.53
N ASN A 162 -11.00 0.60 5.58
CA ASN A 162 -12.38 1.09 5.61
C ASN A 162 -12.71 1.63 7.02
N PRO A 163 -12.86 2.96 7.20
CA PRO A 163 -13.13 3.56 8.52
C PRO A 163 -14.44 3.12 9.18
N ALA A 164 -15.38 2.55 8.41
CA ALA A 164 -16.62 1.99 8.94
C ALA A 164 -16.43 0.57 9.52
N LYS A 165 -15.25 -0.02 9.39
CA LYS A 165 -14.93 -1.35 9.88
C LYS A 165 -13.99 -1.33 11.06
N SER A 166 -14.15 -2.30 11.94
CA SER A 166 -13.27 -2.55 13.09
C SER A 166 -13.08 -4.05 13.27
N VAL A 167 -12.04 -4.42 13.99
CA VAL A 167 -11.87 -5.77 14.51
C VAL A 167 -12.67 -5.88 15.80
N ASP A 168 -13.47 -6.94 15.93
CA ASP A 168 -14.27 -7.17 17.12
C ASP A 168 -13.37 -7.53 18.31
N ALA A 169 -13.30 -6.64 19.29
CA ALA A 169 -12.49 -6.80 20.48
C ALA A 169 -13.03 -7.91 21.44
N SER A 170 -14.27 -8.33 21.27
CA SER A 170 -14.87 -9.42 22.07
C SER A 170 -14.53 -10.81 21.52
N SER A 171 -14.04 -10.88 20.31
CA SER A 171 -13.63 -12.12 19.63
C SER A 171 -12.11 -12.31 19.71
N THR A 172 -11.67 -13.57 19.69
CA THR A 172 -10.24 -13.89 19.55
C THR A 172 -9.81 -13.72 18.11
N VAL A 173 -8.81 -12.87 17.86
CA VAL A 173 -8.19 -12.73 16.54
C VAL A 173 -7.41 -14.01 16.23
N THR A 174 -7.69 -14.60 15.08
CA THR A 174 -6.99 -15.80 14.60
C THR A 174 -5.90 -15.43 13.61
N VAL A 175 -4.91 -16.30 13.44
CA VAL A 175 -3.83 -16.12 12.44
C VAL A 175 -4.39 -16.00 11.02
N ASP A 176 -5.47 -16.71 10.72
CA ASP A 176 -6.12 -16.67 9.39
C ASP A 176 -6.83 -15.34 9.09
N GLN A 177 -7.05 -14.50 10.11
CA GLN A 177 -7.66 -13.17 9.95
C GLN A 177 -6.61 -12.09 9.69
N VAL A 178 -5.33 -12.34 10.02
CA VAL A 178 -4.21 -11.42 9.80
C VAL A 178 -3.61 -11.65 8.43
#